data_ccbdda8b5c38f08f959b7f34bceba1c1
#
_entry.id   ccbdda8b5c38f08f959b7f34bceba1c1
#
_cell.length_a   1.000
_cell.length_b   1.000
_cell.length_c   1.000
_cell.angle_alpha   90.00
_cell.angle_beta   90.00
_cell.angle_gamma   90.00
#
_symmetry.space_group_name_H-M   'P 1'
#
loop_
_entity.id
_entity.type
_entity.pdbx_description
1 polymer ?
#
loop_
_entity_poly.entity_id
_entity_poly.type
_entity_poly.pdbx_seq_one_letter_code
_entity_poly.pdbx_strand_id
1 'polypeptide(L)'
;MILFLFYKTMKIHIYFFLFLIHLTLSSYAQSQDNQSRVYRKRMNNCISTLLPDMNRIDSMLKEDLLQRTQCGLMVYDLTADTVLLKIGERMQMRPASVMKTLTATTALHELGGAYCYTTSLYMTGKVKRHVLQGDLYIKGGYDPVFGTDDMAAFIHAIKKKGIRNIAGTIYADVSLKDTLPKGSGWCWDDPDMKQTPLLYQADDVFMDRFLQELDRADIVHSPYWHTAVTDSNAVLIGYRSHSINQILMRMLKESDNTYAESLFYQLGAMERKAYPSMEQSAQKVRQLITDCLGMDTDYCRIADGSGLSLYNYLTPLLVVNMLKYVYHHTPIWDCLYPALPIAGCDGTLAQRMTSGPAYNNVHAKTGTVTGVNTLAGYCTAANGHILAFAIFNQGQLHSKEARNWQDRFLQILLEQPQATDNPLP
;
A
#
# COMPACT_ATOMS: atom_id res chain seq x y z
N MET A 1 -9.12 80.32 -49.92
CA MET A 1 -9.86 79.16 -50.52
C MET A 1 -8.98 77.92 -50.66
N ILE A 2 -7.68 78.02 -50.97
CA ILE A 2 -6.77 76.86 -51.17
C ILE A 2 -6.44 76.14 -49.88
N LEU A 3 -6.27 76.83 -48.75
CA LEU A 3 -5.95 76.17 -47.45
C LEU A 3 -7.10 75.29 -46.89
N PHE A 4 -8.32 75.60 -47.20
CA PHE A 4 -9.53 74.89 -46.71
C PHE A 4 -9.76 73.57 -47.47
N LEU A 5 -9.35 73.54 -48.78
CA LEU A 5 -9.36 72.29 -49.55
C LEU A 5 -8.29 71.34 -49.09
N PHE A 6 -7.09 71.82 -48.78
CA PHE A 6 -5.98 70.95 -48.28
C PHE A 6 -6.32 70.26 -46.93
N TYR A 7 -7.01 71.01 -46.00
CA TYR A 7 -7.41 70.50 -44.73
C TYR A 7 -8.50 69.41 -44.84
N LYS A 8 -9.40 69.55 -45.81
CA LYS A 8 -10.47 68.58 -46.08
C LYS A 8 -9.96 67.28 -46.71
N THR A 9 -9.02 67.37 -47.65
CA THR A 9 -8.35 66.19 -48.26
C THR A 9 -7.48 65.50 -47.26
N MET A 10 -6.76 66.22 -46.43
CA MET A 10 -5.90 65.60 -45.40
C MET A 10 -6.74 64.82 -44.33
N LYS A 11 -7.88 65.33 -43.90
CA LYS A 11 -8.83 64.63 -43.01
C LYS A 11 -9.38 63.34 -43.65
N ILE A 12 -9.73 63.37 -44.94
CA ILE A 12 -10.26 62.21 -45.65
C ILE A 12 -9.18 61.13 -45.74
N HIS A 13 -7.92 61.48 -46.00
CA HIS A 13 -6.82 60.48 -46.00
C HIS A 13 -6.50 59.91 -44.62
N ILE A 14 -6.61 60.71 -43.57
CA ILE A 14 -6.43 60.26 -42.19
C ILE A 14 -7.55 59.25 -41.80
N TYR A 15 -8.82 59.59 -42.12
CA TYR A 15 -9.95 58.68 -41.83
C TYR A 15 -9.86 57.39 -42.66
N PHE A 16 -9.40 57.45 -43.92
CA PHE A 16 -9.21 56.28 -44.77
C PHE A 16 -8.06 55.39 -44.24
N PHE A 17 -6.98 56.01 -43.77
CA PHE A 17 -5.84 55.31 -43.17
C PHE A 17 -6.22 54.64 -41.82
N LEU A 18 -7.00 55.35 -40.97
CA LEU A 18 -7.51 54.79 -39.73
C LEU A 18 -8.52 53.64 -39.98
N PHE A 19 -9.33 53.74 -41.02
CA PHE A 19 -10.24 52.68 -41.45
C PHE A 19 -9.49 51.44 -41.97
N LEU A 20 -8.43 51.61 -42.72
CA LEU A 20 -7.56 50.51 -43.18
C LEU A 20 -6.85 49.85 -42.00
N ILE A 21 -6.33 50.62 -41.03
CA ILE A 21 -5.76 50.09 -39.80
C ILE A 21 -6.80 49.30 -39.00
N HIS A 22 -8.02 49.80 -38.90
CA HIS A 22 -9.10 49.11 -38.19
C HIS A 22 -9.49 47.79 -38.89
N LEU A 23 -9.56 47.76 -40.21
CA LEU A 23 -9.81 46.56 -40.99
C LEU A 23 -8.67 45.52 -40.86
N THR A 24 -7.40 45.95 -40.88
CA THR A 24 -6.28 45.04 -40.68
C THR A 24 -6.19 44.49 -39.26
N LEU A 25 -6.46 45.33 -38.23
CA LEU A 25 -6.54 44.89 -36.84
C LEU A 25 -7.72 43.95 -36.61
N SER A 26 -8.87 44.22 -37.22
CA SER A 26 -10.06 43.36 -37.12
C SER A 26 -9.83 42.01 -37.80
N SER A 27 -9.21 41.98 -38.99
CA SER A 27 -8.87 40.71 -39.67
C SER A 27 -7.78 39.93 -38.94
N TYR A 28 -6.80 40.60 -38.32
CA TYR A 28 -5.78 39.98 -37.51
C TYR A 28 -6.37 39.37 -36.21
N ALA A 29 -7.27 40.10 -35.52
CA ALA A 29 -7.99 39.62 -34.36
C ALA A 29 -8.87 38.41 -34.69
N GLN A 30 -9.55 38.41 -35.83
CA GLN A 30 -10.39 37.34 -36.31
C GLN A 30 -9.58 36.10 -36.71
N SER A 31 -8.36 36.29 -37.24
CA SER A 31 -7.40 35.22 -37.51
C SER A 31 -6.88 34.58 -36.23
N GLN A 32 -6.56 35.37 -35.21
CA GLN A 32 -6.13 34.87 -33.88
C GLN A 32 -7.26 34.11 -33.16
N ASP A 33 -8.51 34.58 -33.26
CA ASP A 33 -9.67 33.89 -32.66
C ASP A 33 -9.96 32.58 -33.39
N ASN A 34 -9.84 32.51 -34.73
CA ASN A 34 -9.96 31.29 -35.50
C ASN A 34 -8.83 30.31 -35.19
N GLN A 35 -7.59 30.75 -35.07
CA GLN A 35 -6.48 29.87 -34.65
C GLN A 35 -6.69 29.35 -33.23
N SER A 36 -7.12 30.18 -32.31
CA SER A 36 -7.43 29.78 -30.94
C SER A 36 -8.61 28.79 -30.87
N ARG A 37 -9.63 28.96 -31.71
CA ARG A 37 -10.78 28.03 -31.85
C ARG A 37 -10.36 26.71 -32.46
N VAL A 38 -9.51 26.71 -33.50
CA VAL A 38 -8.97 25.49 -34.10
C VAL A 38 -8.05 24.76 -33.11
N TYR A 39 -7.24 25.51 -32.35
CA TYR A 39 -6.37 24.92 -31.32
C TYR A 39 -7.20 24.33 -30.17
N ARG A 40 -8.23 25.04 -29.66
CA ARG A 40 -9.16 24.52 -28.68
C ARG A 40 -9.95 23.33 -29.20
N LYS A 41 -10.39 23.35 -30.47
CA LYS A 41 -11.09 22.22 -31.09
C LYS A 41 -10.17 21.00 -31.27
N ARG A 42 -8.89 21.20 -31.64
CA ARG A 42 -7.88 20.12 -31.68
C ARG A 42 -7.54 19.60 -30.30
N MET A 43 -7.34 20.48 -29.32
CA MET A 43 -7.14 20.06 -27.91
C MET A 43 -8.37 19.31 -27.37
N ASN A 44 -9.57 19.81 -27.59
CA ASN A 44 -10.79 19.12 -27.15
C ASN A 44 -10.97 17.76 -27.86
N ASN A 45 -10.64 17.63 -29.14
CA ASN A 45 -10.64 16.35 -29.84
C ASN A 45 -9.51 15.42 -29.33
N CYS A 46 -8.31 15.92 -29.04
CA CYS A 46 -7.26 15.13 -28.39
C CYS A 46 -7.68 14.70 -26.98
N ILE A 47 -8.31 15.59 -26.22
CA ILE A 47 -8.80 15.29 -24.87
C ILE A 47 -9.94 14.26 -24.93
N SER A 48 -10.86 14.36 -25.88
CA SER A 48 -11.98 13.40 -26.05
C SER A 48 -11.55 12.01 -26.49
N THR A 49 -10.41 11.91 -27.19
CA THR A 49 -9.78 10.60 -27.54
C THR A 49 -8.94 10.00 -26.41
N LEU A 50 -8.75 10.73 -25.32
CA LEU A 50 -7.88 10.33 -24.19
C LEU A 50 -8.67 9.97 -22.93
N LEU A 51 -9.95 10.35 -22.85
CA LEU A 51 -10.79 10.08 -21.67
C LEU A 51 -11.55 8.76 -21.85
N PRO A 52 -11.75 7.99 -20.77
CA PRO A 52 -12.63 6.82 -20.78
C PRO A 52 -14.06 7.24 -21.16
N ASP A 53 -14.90 6.27 -21.53
CA ASP A 53 -16.30 6.53 -21.84
C ASP A 53 -17.08 7.03 -20.61
N MET A 54 -17.06 8.35 -20.43
CA MET A 54 -17.69 9.01 -19.28
C MET A 54 -19.20 8.73 -19.21
N ASN A 55 -19.90 8.53 -20.34
CA ASN A 55 -21.33 8.20 -20.33
C ASN A 55 -21.59 6.83 -19.72
N ARG A 56 -20.76 5.84 -20.01
CA ARG A 56 -20.85 4.50 -19.41
C ARG A 56 -20.49 4.55 -17.93
N ILE A 57 -19.47 5.32 -17.55
CA ILE A 57 -19.11 5.56 -16.13
C ILE A 57 -20.27 6.21 -15.40
N ASP A 58 -20.87 7.28 -15.95
CA ASP A 58 -22.02 7.96 -15.36
C ASP A 58 -23.24 7.03 -15.20
N SER A 59 -23.43 6.11 -16.14
CA SER A 59 -24.48 5.08 -16.05
C SER A 59 -24.20 4.10 -14.92
N MET A 60 -22.96 3.66 -14.76
CA MET A 60 -22.55 2.78 -13.64
C MET A 60 -22.73 3.43 -12.29
N LEU A 61 -22.49 4.75 -12.19
CA LEU A 61 -22.65 5.51 -10.94
C LEU A 61 -24.12 5.65 -10.52
N LYS A 62 -25.06 5.41 -11.41
CA LYS A 62 -26.50 5.41 -11.14
C LYS A 62 -27.07 4.01 -10.88
N GLU A 63 -26.25 2.97 -10.92
CA GLU A 63 -26.72 1.61 -10.65
C GLU A 63 -27.27 1.47 -9.22
N ASP A 64 -28.27 0.59 -9.06
CA ASP A 64 -28.99 0.34 -7.82
C ASP A 64 -28.06 0.01 -6.64
N LEU A 65 -26.96 -0.71 -6.88
CA LEU A 65 -25.96 -0.97 -5.85
C LEU A 65 -25.49 0.31 -5.16
N LEU A 66 -25.14 1.34 -5.93
CA LEU A 66 -24.61 2.60 -5.39
C LEU A 66 -25.70 3.50 -4.79
N GLN A 67 -26.97 3.28 -5.13
CA GLN A 67 -28.10 4.01 -4.53
C GLN A 67 -28.40 3.54 -3.10
N ARG A 68 -28.07 2.29 -2.77
CA ARG A 68 -28.37 1.66 -1.46
C ARG A 68 -27.12 1.35 -0.63
N THR A 69 -25.91 1.70 -1.11
CA THR A 69 -24.64 1.49 -0.43
C THR A 69 -23.79 2.74 -0.48
N GLN A 70 -22.68 2.76 0.26
CA GLN A 70 -21.72 3.83 0.21
C GLN A 70 -20.60 3.50 -0.80
N CYS A 71 -20.23 4.47 -1.63
CA CYS A 71 -19.10 4.36 -2.56
C CYS A 71 -18.18 5.58 -2.41
N GLY A 72 -16.93 5.33 -2.10
CA GLY A 72 -15.85 6.30 -2.19
C GLY A 72 -14.90 5.90 -3.32
N LEU A 73 -14.65 6.80 -4.25
CA LEU A 73 -13.87 6.53 -5.46
C LEU A 73 -12.97 7.70 -5.81
N MET A 74 -11.73 7.42 -6.18
CA MET A 74 -10.84 8.39 -6.82
C MET A 74 -9.98 7.69 -7.86
N VAL A 75 -9.85 8.34 -9.02
CA VAL A 75 -8.92 7.97 -10.11
C VAL A 75 -8.05 9.17 -10.43
N TYR A 76 -6.75 8.96 -10.45
CA TYR A 76 -5.74 9.98 -10.71
C TYR A 76 -4.82 9.53 -11.84
N ASP A 77 -4.62 10.38 -12.82
CA ASP A 77 -3.64 10.19 -13.89
C ASP A 77 -2.27 10.66 -13.40
N LEU A 78 -1.38 9.69 -13.12
CA LEU A 78 -0.03 9.94 -12.62
C LEU A 78 0.88 10.52 -13.71
N THR A 79 0.60 10.22 -14.98
CA THR A 79 1.38 10.72 -16.12
C THR A 79 1.04 12.16 -16.45
N ALA A 80 -0.25 12.52 -16.42
CA ALA A 80 -0.73 13.87 -16.68
C ALA A 80 -0.82 14.74 -15.41
N ASP A 81 -0.55 14.17 -14.25
CA ASP A 81 -0.65 14.81 -12.92
C ASP A 81 -2.01 15.47 -12.67
N THR A 82 -3.11 14.75 -12.95
CA THR A 82 -4.48 15.30 -12.87
C THR A 82 -5.49 14.28 -12.32
N VAL A 83 -6.53 14.81 -11.68
CA VAL A 83 -7.69 14.02 -11.22
C VAL A 83 -8.59 13.73 -12.42
N LEU A 84 -8.87 12.43 -12.68
CA LEU A 84 -9.83 12.02 -13.70
C LEU A 84 -11.25 11.87 -13.14
N LEU A 85 -11.38 11.30 -11.94
CA LEU A 85 -12.69 11.04 -11.33
C LEU A 85 -12.56 11.05 -9.81
N LYS A 86 -13.57 11.62 -9.14
CA LYS A 86 -13.69 11.61 -7.67
C LYS A 86 -15.16 11.59 -7.25
N ILE A 87 -15.50 10.70 -6.32
CA ILE A 87 -16.84 10.56 -5.75
C ILE A 87 -16.66 10.17 -4.29
N GLY A 88 -17.14 11.01 -3.37
CA GLY A 88 -16.96 10.73 -1.95
C GLY A 88 -15.51 10.47 -1.54
N GLU A 89 -14.54 11.07 -2.25
CA GLU A 89 -13.11 10.83 -2.09
C GLU A 89 -12.59 11.17 -0.70
N ARG A 90 -13.34 12.01 0.03
CA ARG A 90 -13.03 12.41 1.42
C ARG A 90 -13.82 11.63 2.47
N MET A 91 -14.69 10.72 2.06
CA MET A 91 -15.44 9.89 3.01
C MET A 91 -14.49 9.00 3.81
N GLN A 92 -14.61 9.05 5.12
CA GLN A 92 -13.90 8.14 6.03
C GLN A 92 -14.57 6.77 5.97
N MET A 93 -13.88 5.80 5.41
CA MET A 93 -14.40 4.46 5.16
C MET A 93 -13.43 3.40 5.67
N ARG A 94 -13.94 2.21 5.98
CA ARG A 94 -13.10 1.08 6.37
C ARG A 94 -12.28 0.61 5.17
N PRO A 95 -10.93 0.61 5.28
CA PRO A 95 -10.07 0.22 4.16
C PRO A 95 -10.00 -1.30 3.96
N ALA A 96 -10.37 -2.08 4.96
CA ALA A 96 -10.06 -3.50 5.01
C ALA A 96 -8.57 -3.71 4.62
N SER A 97 -8.22 -4.78 3.92
CA SER A 97 -6.82 -5.09 3.60
C SER A 97 -6.12 -4.12 2.63
N VAL A 98 -6.79 -3.07 2.12
CA VAL A 98 -6.09 -1.95 1.46
C VAL A 98 -5.19 -1.20 2.46
N MET A 99 -5.48 -1.28 3.77
CA MET A 99 -4.59 -0.80 4.85
C MET A 99 -3.16 -1.30 4.70
N LYS A 100 -2.97 -2.55 4.23
CA LYS A 100 -1.65 -3.15 4.02
C LYS A 100 -0.75 -2.37 3.06
N THR A 101 -1.33 -1.65 2.10
CA THR A 101 -0.53 -0.81 1.20
C THR A 101 0.06 0.40 1.93
N LEU A 102 -0.68 0.98 2.86
CA LEU A 102 -0.19 2.08 3.69
C LEU A 102 0.88 1.60 4.68
N THR A 103 0.65 0.44 5.31
CA THR A 103 1.65 -0.23 6.18
C THR A 103 2.94 -0.53 5.41
N ALA A 104 2.83 -1.11 4.20
CA ALA A 104 3.97 -1.41 3.33
C ALA A 104 4.74 -0.14 2.93
N THR A 105 4.01 0.91 2.52
CA THR A 105 4.61 2.19 2.12
C THR A 105 5.38 2.81 3.28
N THR A 106 4.78 2.83 4.48
CA THR A 106 5.43 3.37 5.68
C THR A 106 6.68 2.55 6.03
N ALA A 107 6.58 1.23 5.99
CA ALA A 107 7.71 0.36 6.30
C ALA A 107 8.86 0.52 5.29
N LEU A 108 8.56 0.61 4.00
CA LEU A 108 9.57 0.85 2.97
C LEU A 108 10.19 2.24 3.08
N HIS A 109 9.42 3.25 3.49
CA HIS A 109 9.93 4.59 3.75
C HIS A 109 10.88 4.62 4.95
N GLU A 110 10.50 4.02 6.06
CA GLU A 110 11.23 4.09 7.34
C GLU A 110 12.40 3.10 7.40
N LEU A 111 12.21 1.86 6.93
CA LEU A 111 13.18 0.76 7.05
C LEU A 111 14.00 0.55 5.78
N GLY A 112 13.47 0.94 4.62
CA GLY A 112 14.07 0.72 3.31
C GLY A 112 13.88 -0.70 2.76
N GLY A 113 14.04 -0.85 1.43
CA GLY A 113 13.86 -2.13 0.73
C GLY A 113 14.92 -3.19 1.01
N ALA A 114 16.03 -2.82 1.63
CA ALA A 114 17.09 -3.75 2.06
C ALA A 114 16.90 -4.28 3.49
N TYR A 115 15.85 -3.87 4.18
CA TYR A 115 15.57 -4.30 5.54
C TYR A 115 15.39 -5.82 5.63
N CYS A 116 15.95 -6.39 6.72
CA CYS A 116 15.80 -7.81 7.04
C CYS A 116 15.29 -7.98 8.47
N TYR A 117 14.28 -8.81 8.63
CA TYR A 117 13.87 -9.34 9.93
C TYR A 117 14.97 -10.22 10.47
N THR A 118 15.21 -10.19 11.76
CA THR A 118 16.28 -11.00 12.35
C THR A 118 15.83 -11.65 13.65
N THR A 119 15.83 -12.97 13.67
CA THR A 119 15.69 -13.78 14.89
C THR A 119 17.07 -14.26 15.29
N SER A 120 17.46 -14.08 16.54
CA SER A 120 18.84 -14.24 17.00
C SER A 120 18.95 -15.15 18.22
N LEU A 121 20.04 -15.90 18.26
CA LEU A 121 20.38 -16.83 19.34
C LEU A 121 21.62 -16.30 20.08
N TYR A 122 21.48 -16.07 21.38
CA TYR A 122 22.55 -15.59 22.25
C TYR A 122 22.84 -16.55 23.40
N MET A 123 24.02 -16.46 23.96
CA MET A 123 24.38 -17.16 25.18
C MET A 123 25.09 -16.23 26.16
N THR A 124 24.95 -16.50 27.47
CA THR A 124 25.80 -15.98 28.53
C THR A 124 26.79 -17.04 29.01
N GLY A 125 27.73 -16.64 29.87
CA GLY A 125 28.68 -17.56 30.49
C GLY A 125 29.73 -18.16 29.55
N LYS A 126 30.22 -19.36 29.87
CA LYS A 126 31.31 -20.03 29.14
C LYS A 126 30.99 -21.52 28.92
N VAL A 127 31.47 -22.06 27.80
CA VAL A 127 31.41 -23.50 27.53
C VAL A 127 32.63 -24.17 28.11
N LYS A 128 32.44 -25.13 29.04
CA LYS A 128 33.49 -25.98 29.61
C LYS A 128 33.10 -27.44 29.53
N ARG A 129 33.98 -28.27 28.99
CA ARG A 129 33.72 -29.71 28.83
C ARG A 129 32.35 -30.00 28.19
N HIS A 130 32.01 -29.30 27.14
CA HIS A 130 30.71 -29.36 26.43
C HIS A 130 29.49 -28.90 27.22
N VAL A 131 29.66 -28.28 28.40
CA VAL A 131 28.58 -27.73 29.20
C VAL A 131 28.60 -26.19 29.08
N LEU A 132 27.49 -25.62 28.69
CA LEU A 132 27.26 -24.18 28.78
C LEU A 132 26.95 -23.83 30.25
N GLN A 133 27.92 -23.21 30.93
CA GLN A 133 27.74 -22.64 32.27
C GLN A 133 27.19 -21.21 32.16
N GLY A 134 25.95 -21.08 31.74
CA GLY A 134 25.25 -19.85 31.44
C GLY A 134 23.94 -20.13 30.73
N ASP A 135 23.26 -19.09 30.34
CA ASP A 135 21.92 -19.11 29.80
C ASP A 135 21.93 -19.01 28.27
N LEU A 136 20.83 -19.44 27.67
CA LEU A 136 20.57 -19.34 26.24
C LEU A 136 19.35 -18.42 26.00
N TYR A 137 19.45 -17.48 25.08
CA TYR A 137 18.36 -16.56 24.73
C TYR A 137 18.03 -16.70 23.26
N ILE A 138 16.74 -16.80 22.95
CA ILE A 138 16.22 -16.67 21.60
C ILE A 138 15.50 -15.33 21.53
N LYS A 139 16.10 -14.36 20.83
CA LYS A 139 15.52 -13.05 20.63
C LYS A 139 14.69 -13.05 19.37
N GLY A 140 13.39 -12.88 19.51
CA GLY A 140 12.43 -12.86 18.43
C GLY A 140 12.56 -11.62 17.55
N GLY A 141 12.52 -11.84 16.23
CA GLY A 141 12.44 -10.78 15.24
C GLY A 141 11.04 -10.50 14.74
N TYR A 142 10.03 -11.14 15.32
CA TYR A 142 8.65 -11.10 14.83
C TYR A 142 8.56 -11.48 13.34
N ASP A 143 9.37 -12.47 12.95
CA ASP A 143 9.59 -12.88 11.57
C ASP A 143 8.62 -14.01 11.17
N PRO A 144 7.60 -13.75 10.33
CA PRO A 144 6.59 -14.75 9.96
C PRO A 144 7.10 -15.79 8.94
N VAL A 145 8.32 -15.63 8.42
CA VAL A 145 8.95 -16.57 7.49
C VAL A 145 9.77 -17.62 8.22
N PHE A 146 10.20 -17.37 9.47
CA PHE A 146 11.02 -18.29 10.23
C PHE A 146 10.44 -19.71 10.28
N GLY A 147 11.19 -20.69 9.80
CA GLY A 147 10.71 -22.03 9.58
C GLY A 147 11.60 -23.12 10.16
N THR A 148 11.40 -24.34 9.67
CA THR A 148 12.12 -25.55 10.13
C THR A 148 13.63 -25.46 9.88
N ASP A 149 14.02 -24.93 8.72
CA ASP A 149 15.45 -24.84 8.35
C ASP A 149 16.16 -23.78 9.22
N ASP A 150 15.46 -22.75 9.63
CA ASP A 150 15.99 -21.73 10.53
C ASP A 150 16.20 -22.28 11.93
N MET A 151 15.25 -23.09 12.41
CA MET A 151 15.37 -23.84 13.66
C MET A 151 16.57 -24.77 13.64
N ALA A 152 16.72 -25.55 12.57
CA ALA A 152 17.87 -26.44 12.38
C ALA A 152 19.20 -25.69 12.39
N ALA A 153 19.24 -24.48 11.81
CA ALA A 153 20.43 -23.63 11.83
C ALA A 153 20.79 -23.16 13.25
N PHE A 154 19.80 -22.91 14.11
CA PHE A 154 20.04 -22.59 15.53
C PHE A 154 20.66 -23.80 16.27
N ILE A 155 20.13 -24.99 16.08
CA ILE A 155 20.69 -26.22 16.64
C ILE A 155 22.13 -26.43 16.15
N HIS A 156 22.38 -26.21 14.86
CA HIS A 156 23.72 -26.29 14.31
C HIS A 156 24.67 -25.25 14.97
N ALA A 157 24.22 -24.04 15.21
CA ALA A 157 25.01 -22.99 15.87
C ALA A 157 25.41 -23.40 17.30
N ILE A 158 24.49 -24.00 18.06
CA ILE A 158 24.75 -24.56 19.41
C ILE A 158 25.82 -25.66 19.35
N LYS A 159 25.65 -26.64 18.45
CA LYS A 159 26.63 -27.72 18.25
C LYS A 159 28.00 -27.17 17.82
N LYS A 160 28.05 -26.17 16.95
CA LYS A 160 29.31 -25.52 16.52
C LYS A 160 30.05 -24.86 17.66
N LYS A 161 29.35 -24.38 18.70
CA LYS A 161 29.96 -23.89 19.95
C LYS A 161 30.44 -24.99 20.86
N GLY A 162 30.27 -26.26 20.49
CA GLY A 162 30.66 -27.41 21.29
C GLY A 162 29.74 -27.69 22.47
N ILE A 163 28.51 -27.14 22.47
CA ILE A 163 27.55 -27.31 23.56
C ILE A 163 26.80 -28.62 23.37
N ARG A 164 26.83 -29.48 24.37
CA ARG A 164 26.06 -30.73 24.49
C ARG A 164 25.18 -30.75 25.75
N ASN A 165 25.35 -29.76 26.64
CA ASN A 165 24.53 -29.60 27.83
C ASN A 165 24.40 -28.10 28.12
N ILE A 166 23.18 -27.64 28.35
CA ILE A 166 22.83 -26.28 28.78
C ILE A 166 22.48 -26.34 30.26
N ALA A 167 23.40 -25.96 31.14
CA ALA A 167 23.22 -26.03 32.58
C ALA A 167 22.39 -24.85 33.15
N GLY A 168 22.31 -23.73 32.42
CA GLY A 168 21.51 -22.57 32.77
C GLY A 168 20.08 -22.63 32.21
N THR A 169 19.46 -21.50 32.14
CA THR A 169 18.07 -21.31 31.72
C THR A 169 17.99 -20.97 30.22
N ILE A 170 16.93 -21.43 29.58
CA ILE A 170 16.58 -21.05 28.20
C ILE A 170 15.50 -19.95 28.28
N TYR A 171 15.76 -18.84 27.62
CA TYR A 171 14.86 -17.68 27.59
C TYR A 171 14.34 -17.40 26.19
N ALA A 172 13.06 -17.04 26.10
CA ALA A 172 12.46 -16.40 24.95
C ALA A 172 12.41 -14.88 25.16
N ASP A 173 13.09 -14.12 24.32
CA ASP A 173 13.01 -12.66 24.31
C ASP A 173 11.96 -12.21 23.28
N VAL A 174 10.78 -11.87 23.78
CA VAL A 174 9.61 -11.41 23.03
C VAL A 174 9.42 -9.90 23.09
N SER A 175 10.46 -9.18 23.48
CA SER A 175 10.40 -7.74 23.75
C SER A 175 10.16 -6.85 22.52
N LEU A 176 10.14 -7.43 21.33
CA LEU A 176 9.89 -6.69 20.08
C LEU A 176 8.44 -6.17 19.97
N LYS A 177 7.51 -6.74 20.73
CA LYS A 177 6.08 -6.41 20.70
C LYS A 177 5.52 -6.39 22.13
N ASP A 178 4.46 -5.61 22.36
CA ASP A 178 3.66 -5.68 23.58
C ASP A 178 3.01 -7.07 23.75
N THR A 179 2.45 -7.30 24.94
CA THR A 179 1.85 -8.59 25.31
C THR A 179 0.38 -8.71 24.90
N LEU A 180 -0.18 -7.73 24.18
CA LEU A 180 -1.58 -7.77 23.76
C LEU A 180 -1.78 -8.73 22.57
N PRO A 181 -2.66 -9.73 22.71
CA PRO A 181 -2.86 -10.74 21.65
C PRO A 181 -3.63 -10.20 20.44
N LYS A 182 -4.59 -9.31 20.68
CA LYS A 182 -5.44 -8.72 19.64
C LYS A 182 -5.43 -7.20 19.72
N GLY A 183 -5.49 -6.57 18.55
CA GLY A 183 -5.57 -5.12 18.43
C GLY A 183 -6.97 -4.57 18.76
N SER A 184 -7.03 -3.27 19.02
CA SER A 184 -8.28 -2.56 19.24
C SER A 184 -9.21 -2.69 18.03
N GLY A 185 -10.47 -3.05 18.25
CA GLY A 185 -11.49 -3.19 17.21
C GLY A 185 -11.43 -4.52 16.44
N TRP A 186 -10.62 -5.46 16.87
CA TRP A 186 -10.71 -6.86 16.43
C TRP A 186 -11.86 -7.55 17.15
N CYS A 187 -12.63 -8.35 16.42
CA CYS A 187 -13.73 -9.12 16.96
C CYS A 187 -13.21 -10.37 17.69
N TRP A 188 -14.00 -10.89 18.62
CA TRP A 188 -13.63 -12.08 19.41
C TRP A 188 -13.45 -13.33 18.53
N ASP A 189 -14.19 -13.41 17.42
CA ASP A 189 -14.20 -14.49 16.43
C ASP A 189 -13.26 -14.24 15.22
N ASP A 190 -12.53 -13.12 15.22
CA ASP A 190 -11.46 -12.94 14.24
C ASP A 190 -10.40 -14.04 14.42
N PRO A 191 -9.89 -14.62 13.33
CA PRO A 191 -8.90 -15.66 13.42
C PRO A 191 -7.66 -15.16 14.16
N ASP A 192 -7.17 -15.97 15.10
CA ASP A 192 -5.89 -15.71 15.74
C ASP A 192 -4.80 -15.60 14.70
N MET A 193 -3.86 -14.69 14.90
CA MET A 193 -2.69 -14.61 14.03
C MET A 193 -1.97 -15.95 14.02
N LYS A 194 -1.80 -16.48 12.83
CA LYS A 194 -1.06 -17.72 12.64
C LYS A 194 0.36 -17.55 13.19
N GLN A 195 0.87 -18.65 13.73
CA GLN A 195 2.15 -18.75 14.40
C GLN A 195 3.27 -17.98 13.69
N THR A 196 3.76 -16.97 14.36
CA THR A 196 5.04 -16.33 14.05
C THR A 196 6.01 -16.63 15.17
N PRO A 197 7.28 -16.86 14.92
CA PRO A 197 8.24 -17.18 15.96
C PRO A 197 8.29 -16.05 17.00
N LEU A 198 8.13 -16.44 18.25
CA LEU A 198 8.26 -15.55 19.40
C LEU A 198 7.28 -14.39 19.40
N LEU A 199 6.04 -14.65 18.98
CA LEU A 199 4.90 -13.81 19.27
C LEU A 199 4.27 -14.21 20.58
N TYR A 200 3.71 -13.25 21.31
CA TYR A 200 3.20 -13.46 22.66
C TYR A 200 2.30 -14.69 22.83
N GLN A 201 1.45 -15.03 21.88
CA GLN A 201 0.57 -16.23 21.96
C GLN A 201 1.11 -17.46 21.24
N ALA A 202 2.26 -17.35 20.58
CA ALA A 202 2.90 -18.45 19.86
C ALA A 202 4.28 -18.83 20.45
N ASP A 203 4.68 -18.19 21.56
CA ASP A 203 5.95 -18.44 22.21
C ASP A 203 6.08 -19.90 22.68
N ASP A 204 5.02 -20.42 23.31
CA ASP A 204 4.94 -21.80 23.78
C ASP A 204 5.13 -22.78 22.62
N VAL A 205 4.42 -22.62 21.52
CA VAL A 205 4.52 -23.48 20.35
C VAL A 205 5.94 -23.43 19.74
N PHE A 206 6.52 -22.24 19.64
CA PHE A 206 7.88 -22.07 19.14
C PHE A 206 8.89 -22.71 20.09
N MET A 207 8.79 -22.43 21.38
CA MET A 207 9.74 -22.89 22.37
C MET A 207 9.65 -24.40 22.60
N ASP A 208 8.45 -24.98 22.64
CA ASP A 208 8.25 -26.43 22.70
C ASP A 208 8.92 -27.13 21.51
N ARG A 209 8.78 -26.57 20.30
CA ARG A 209 9.46 -27.10 19.13
C ARG A 209 10.96 -26.93 19.22
N PHE A 210 11.47 -25.81 19.72
CA PHE A 210 12.89 -25.61 19.92
C PHE A 210 13.48 -26.62 20.92
N LEU A 211 12.80 -26.86 22.05
CA LEU A 211 13.23 -27.88 23.02
C LEU A 211 13.23 -29.30 22.41
N GLN A 212 12.20 -29.65 21.63
CA GLN A 212 12.17 -30.93 20.89
C GLN A 212 13.33 -31.04 19.90
N GLU A 213 13.74 -29.97 19.23
CA GLU A 213 14.91 -30.03 18.34
C GLU A 213 16.23 -30.14 19.11
N LEU A 214 16.32 -29.58 20.33
CA LEU A 214 17.47 -29.85 21.23
C LEU A 214 17.53 -31.32 21.64
N ASP A 215 16.39 -31.92 22.01
CA ASP A 215 16.30 -33.35 22.33
C ASP A 215 16.72 -34.22 21.15
N ARG A 216 16.21 -33.97 19.94
CA ARG A 216 16.60 -34.70 18.71
C ARG A 216 18.08 -34.56 18.38
N ALA A 217 18.69 -33.50 18.87
CA ALA A 217 20.10 -33.21 18.66
C ALA A 217 21.02 -33.77 19.75
N ASP A 218 20.46 -34.51 20.74
CA ASP A 218 21.14 -35.05 21.93
C ASP A 218 21.82 -33.92 22.78
N ILE A 219 21.15 -32.74 22.87
CA ILE A 219 21.59 -31.62 23.72
C ILE A 219 20.78 -31.65 25.01
N VAL A 220 21.43 -31.94 26.15
CA VAL A 220 20.80 -31.95 27.45
C VAL A 220 20.42 -30.53 27.88
N HIS A 221 19.20 -30.35 28.35
CA HIS A 221 18.68 -29.03 28.78
C HIS A 221 17.60 -29.16 29.83
N SER A 222 17.21 -28.04 30.47
CA SER A 222 16.01 -28.00 31.31
C SER A 222 14.75 -28.16 30.42
N PRO A 223 13.72 -28.90 30.87
CA PRO A 223 12.45 -28.99 30.17
C PRO A 223 11.63 -27.67 30.24
N TYR A 224 12.10 -26.73 31.01
CA TYR A 224 11.44 -25.43 31.23
C TYR A 224 12.18 -24.30 30.55
N TRP A 225 11.44 -23.35 30.04
CA TRP A 225 11.93 -22.08 29.52
C TRP A 225 11.17 -20.91 30.19
N HIS A 226 11.71 -19.70 30.09
CA HIS A 226 11.13 -18.48 30.64
C HIS A 226 11.18 -17.33 29.64
N THR A 227 10.42 -16.26 29.89
CA THR A 227 10.50 -15.02 29.11
C THR A 227 11.44 -14.04 29.79
N ALA A 228 12.38 -13.47 29.05
CA ALA A 228 13.22 -12.36 29.53
C ALA A 228 13.77 -11.57 28.35
N VAL A 229 14.05 -10.29 28.58
CA VAL A 229 14.84 -9.50 27.64
C VAL A 229 16.27 -10.05 27.61
N THR A 230 16.86 -10.16 26.43
CA THR A 230 18.22 -10.68 26.25
C THR A 230 19.21 -9.85 27.08
N ASP A 231 20.03 -10.52 27.90
CA ASP A 231 21.07 -9.88 28.73
C ASP A 231 22.05 -9.10 27.84
N SER A 232 22.40 -7.90 28.29
CA SER A 232 23.30 -7.01 27.56
C SER A 232 24.73 -7.58 27.39
N ASN A 233 25.15 -8.53 28.25
CA ASN A 233 26.44 -9.23 28.18
C ASN A 233 26.34 -10.54 27.35
N ALA A 234 25.16 -10.89 26.84
CA ALA A 234 24.98 -12.11 26.06
C ALA A 234 25.71 -11.99 24.71
N VAL A 235 26.37 -13.08 24.31
CA VAL A 235 27.13 -13.15 23.06
C VAL A 235 26.29 -13.80 21.98
N LEU A 236 26.19 -13.18 20.82
CA LEU A 236 25.53 -13.73 19.65
C LEU A 236 26.24 -15.01 19.17
N ILE A 237 25.51 -16.09 19.00
CA ILE A 237 26.03 -17.38 18.52
C ILE A 237 25.41 -17.84 17.20
N GLY A 238 24.26 -17.27 16.83
CA GLY A 238 23.60 -17.55 15.56
C GLY A 238 22.48 -16.55 15.30
N TYR A 239 22.12 -16.38 14.04
CA TYR A 239 20.94 -15.60 13.64
C TYR A 239 20.36 -16.13 12.33
N ARG A 240 19.11 -15.83 12.09
CA ARG A 240 18.40 -16.04 10.82
C ARG A 240 17.74 -14.75 10.40
N SER A 241 17.73 -14.48 9.11
CA SER A 241 17.13 -13.25 8.60
C SER A 241 16.38 -13.48 7.30
N HIS A 242 15.24 -12.79 7.16
CA HIS A 242 14.42 -12.80 5.94
C HIS A 242 14.14 -11.36 5.50
N SER A 243 14.17 -11.16 4.18
CA SER A 243 14.03 -9.82 3.61
C SER A 243 12.62 -9.28 3.72
N ILE A 244 12.48 -7.95 3.82
CA ILE A 244 11.19 -7.27 3.75
C ILE A 244 10.42 -7.62 2.47
N ASN A 245 11.12 -7.89 1.36
CA ASN A 245 10.49 -8.26 0.09
C ASN A 245 9.76 -9.61 0.18
N GLN A 246 10.32 -10.61 0.91
CA GLN A 246 9.61 -11.87 1.16
C GLN A 246 8.31 -11.63 1.96
N ILE A 247 8.36 -10.71 2.91
CA ILE A 247 7.20 -10.31 3.72
C ILE A 247 6.16 -9.62 2.82
N LEU A 248 6.57 -8.62 2.03
CA LEU A 248 5.68 -7.86 1.14
C LEU A 248 4.98 -8.75 0.12
N MET A 249 5.70 -9.68 -0.50
CA MET A 249 5.14 -10.59 -1.49
C MET A 249 3.96 -11.39 -0.91
N ARG A 250 4.12 -12.03 0.23
CA ARG A 250 3.04 -12.79 0.84
C ARG A 250 1.94 -11.90 1.42
N MET A 251 2.33 -10.81 2.09
CA MET A 251 1.40 -9.85 2.69
C MET A 251 0.43 -9.27 1.67
N LEU A 252 0.93 -8.89 0.49
CA LEU A 252 0.12 -8.21 -0.52
C LEU A 252 -0.55 -9.19 -1.48
N LYS A 253 0.16 -10.20 -2.00
CA LYS A 253 -0.41 -11.22 -2.92
C LYS A 253 -1.49 -12.04 -2.26
N GLU A 254 -1.21 -12.60 -1.07
CA GLU A 254 -2.13 -13.49 -0.34
C GLU A 254 -3.03 -12.75 0.66
N SER A 255 -2.77 -11.46 0.86
CA SER A 255 -3.46 -10.64 1.87
C SER A 255 -3.28 -11.18 3.30
N ASP A 256 -2.11 -11.73 3.62
CA ASP A 256 -1.83 -12.35 4.92
C ASP A 256 -1.77 -11.29 6.03
N ASN A 257 -2.67 -11.44 7.02
CA ASN A 257 -2.78 -10.49 8.14
C ASN A 257 -1.57 -10.58 9.09
N THR A 258 -1.07 -11.79 9.34
CA THR A 258 0.07 -12.00 10.23
C THR A 258 1.32 -11.29 9.72
N TYR A 259 1.56 -11.35 8.41
CA TYR A 259 2.67 -10.66 7.77
C TYR A 259 2.52 -9.13 7.85
N ALA A 260 1.29 -8.64 7.77
CA ALA A 260 1.01 -7.20 7.88
C ALA A 260 1.21 -6.69 9.31
N GLU A 261 0.72 -7.42 10.32
CA GLU A 261 0.93 -7.05 11.72
C GLU A 261 2.40 -7.15 12.10
N SER A 262 3.10 -8.19 11.62
CA SER A 262 4.53 -8.30 11.80
C SER A 262 5.27 -7.07 11.27
N LEU A 263 4.96 -6.63 10.04
CA LEU A 263 5.57 -5.45 9.44
C LEU A 263 5.20 -4.16 10.19
N PHE A 264 3.96 -4.05 10.64
CA PHE A 264 3.47 -2.91 11.40
C PHE A 264 4.21 -2.76 12.74
N TYR A 265 4.43 -3.85 13.48
CA TYR A 265 5.19 -3.81 14.73
C TYR A 265 6.67 -3.50 14.56
N GLN A 266 7.28 -3.80 13.40
CA GLN A 266 8.65 -3.35 13.12
C GLN A 266 8.76 -1.81 13.18
N LEU A 267 7.72 -1.09 12.76
CA LEU A 267 7.71 0.39 12.82
C LEU A 267 7.83 0.91 14.25
N GLY A 268 7.06 0.34 15.19
CA GLY A 268 7.14 0.71 16.60
C GLY A 268 8.47 0.31 17.25
N ALA A 269 9.04 -0.83 16.82
CA ALA A 269 10.29 -1.34 17.34
C ALA A 269 11.52 -0.47 16.97
N MET A 270 11.41 0.41 15.97
CA MET A 270 12.47 1.35 15.60
C MET A 270 12.91 2.28 16.75
N GLU A 271 12.03 2.57 17.69
CA GLU A 271 12.35 3.37 18.88
C GLU A 271 13.28 2.65 19.87
N ARG A 272 13.60 1.38 19.61
CA ARG A 272 14.49 0.53 20.45
C ARG A 272 14.05 0.41 21.91
N LYS A 273 12.76 0.64 22.19
CA LYS A 273 12.14 0.36 23.48
C LYS A 273 11.61 -1.06 23.48
N ALA A 274 11.71 -1.73 24.62
CA ALA A 274 11.07 -3.04 24.79
C ALA A 274 9.54 -2.89 24.80
N TYR A 275 8.88 -3.87 24.20
CA TYR A 275 7.42 -3.99 24.18
C TYR A 275 6.67 -2.81 23.51
N PRO A 276 7.06 -2.38 22.29
CA PRO A 276 6.35 -1.31 21.60
C PRO A 276 4.89 -1.71 21.34
N SER A 277 4.00 -0.74 21.49
CA SER A 277 2.57 -0.90 21.28
C SER A 277 2.17 -0.67 19.82
N MET A 278 0.96 -1.09 19.46
CA MET A 278 0.32 -0.74 18.18
C MET A 278 0.26 0.78 17.97
N GLU A 279 0.05 1.56 19.03
CA GLU A 279 -0.04 3.02 18.93
C GLU A 279 1.27 3.66 18.49
N GLN A 280 2.42 3.14 18.93
CA GLN A 280 3.73 3.61 18.46
C GLN A 280 3.93 3.31 16.98
N SER A 281 3.49 2.13 16.52
CA SER A 281 3.48 1.80 15.07
C SER A 281 2.53 2.71 14.30
N ALA A 282 1.31 2.95 14.80
CA ALA A 282 0.33 3.84 14.19
C ALA A 282 0.83 5.27 14.09
N GLN A 283 1.62 5.73 15.07
CA GLN A 283 2.25 7.06 15.04
C GLN A 283 3.21 7.20 13.86
N LYS A 284 3.98 6.16 13.52
CA LYS A 284 4.86 6.17 12.34
C LYS A 284 4.05 6.30 11.04
N VAL A 285 2.92 5.62 10.95
CA VAL A 285 2.02 5.76 9.80
C VAL A 285 1.45 7.18 9.70
N ARG A 286 1.03 7.77 10.82
CA ARG A 286 0.55 9.16 10.84
C ARG A 286 1.65 10.16 10.47
N GLN A 287 2.89 9.93 10.89
CA GLN A 287 4.04 10.75 10.48
C GLN A 287 4.24 10.72 8.95
N LEU A 288 4.19 9.55 8.31
CA LEU A 288 4.22 9.48 6.84
C LEU A 288 3.09 10.31 6.21
N ILE A 289 1.87 10.21 6.75
CA ILE A 289 0.70 10.94 6.21
C ILE A 289 0.92 12.45 6.30
N THR A 290 1.41 12.97 7.42
CA THR A 290 1.65 14.41 7.59
C THR A 290 2.88 14.89 6.82
N ASP A 291 4.01 14.21 6.97
CA ASP A 291 5.30 14.73 6.55
C ASP A 291 5.56 14.49 5.06
N CYS A 292 5.07 13.36 4.52
CA CYS A 292 5.32 12.96 3.14
C CYS A 292 4.12 13.16 2.22
N LEU A 293 2.89 12.95 2.72
CA LEU A 293 1.69 13.15 1.91
C LEU A 293 1.09 14.57 2.08
N GLY A 294 1.54 15.34 3.06
CA GLY A 294 1.04 16.68 3.35
C GLY A 294 -0.45 16.70 3.73
N MET A 295 -0.93 15.62 4.37
CA MET A 295 -2.34 15.45 4.71
C MET A 295 -2.56 15.49 6.22
N ASP A 296 -3.73 15.98 6.61
CA ASP A 296 -4.17 15.97 8.00
C ASP A 296 -4.59 14.55 8.42
N THR A 297 -4.17 14.13 9.61
CA THR A 297 -4.50 12.83 10.19
C THR A 297 -5.89 12.78 10.83
N ASP A 298 -6.58 13.90 11.00
CA ASP A 298 -7.97 13.95 11.49
C ASP A 298 -8.95 13.21 10.56
N TYR A 299 -8.54 12.98 9.30
CA TYR A 299 -9.32 12.23 8.31
C TYR A 299 -9.01 10.73 8.25
N CYS A 300 -8.21 10.21 9.17
CA CYS A 300 -7.90 8.79 9.23
C CYS A 300 -7.81 8.26 10.66
N ARG A 301 -8.01 6.97 10.81
CA ARG A 301 -7.72 6.25 12.05
C ARG A 301 -6.94 4.99 11.72
N ILE A 302 -5.81 4.82 12.37
CA ILE A 302 -4.92 3.67 12.22
C ILE A 302 -5.02 2.85 13.51
N ALA A 303 -5.65 1.69 13.43
CA ALA A 303 -5.86 0.81 14.56
C ALA A 303 -5.01 -0.46 14.49
N ASP A 304 -4.63 -0.89 13.28
CA ASP A 304 -3.73 -2.03 13.03
C ASP A 304 -3.01 -1.86 11.69
N GLY A 305 -2.12 -2.80 11.37
CA GLY A 305 -1.39 -2.82 10.11
C GLY A 305 -2.06 -3.60 8.98
N SER A 306 -2.99 -4.49 9.30
CA SER A 306 -3.61 -5.41 8.34
C SER A 306 -4.91 -4.91 7.73
N GLY A 307 -5.60 -4.01 8.43
CA GLY A 307 -6.95 -3.57 8.09
C GLY A 307 -8.04 -4.54 8.58
N LEU A 308 -7.71 -5.47 9.46
CA LEU A 308 -8.67 -6.38 10.08
C LEU A 308 -9.55 -5.62 11.08
N SER A 309 -8.98 -4.70 11.83
CA SER A 309 -9.72 -3.87 12.78
C SER A 309 -10.83 -3.07 12.10
N LEU A 310 -12.03 -3.17 12.61
CA LEU A 310 -13.18 -2.38 12.18
C LEU A 310 -13.04 -0.88 12.54
N TYR A 311 -12.03 -0.52 13.33
CA TYR A 311 -11.73 0.85 13.73
C TYR A 311 -10.75 1.56 12.80
N ASN A 312 -10.21 0.90 11.80
CA ASN A 312 -9.46 1.57 10.74
C ASN A 312 -10.39 2.41 9.87
N TYR A 313 -10.00 3.66 9.62
CA TYR A 313 -10.66 4.54 8.67
C TYR A 313 -9.64 5.26 7.79
N LEU A 314 -9.80 5.15 6.48
CA LEU A 314 -9.05 5.90 5.48
C LEU A 314 -10.03 6.55 4.51
N THR A 315 -9.52 7.48 3.70
CA THR A 315 -10.28 8.06 2.58
C THR A 315 -9.68 7.60 1.26
N PRO A 316 -10.48 7.46 0.17
CA PRO A 316 -9.92 7.22 -1.17
C PRO A 316 -8.86 8.25 -1.57
N LEU A 317 -9.05 9.51 -1.18
CA LEU A 317 -8.08 10.59 -1.41
C LEU A 317 -6.72 10.29 -0.76
N LEU A 318 -6.70 9.84 0.51
CA LEU A 318 -5.47 9.50 1.20
C LEU A 318 -4.76 8.34 0.50
N VAL A 319 -5.51 7.30 0.13
CA VAL A 319 -4.95 6.12 -0.53
C VAL A 319 -4.36 6.49 -1.90
N VAL A 320 -5.04 7.31 -2.70
CA VAL A 320 -4.52 7.75 -4.01
C VAL A 320 -3.28 8.65 -3.83
N ASN A 321 -3.25 9.54 -2.85
CA ASN A 321 -2.06 10.35 -2.57
C ASN A 321 -0.88 9.49 -2.09
N MET A 322 -1.12 8.44 -1.31
CA MET A 322 -0.10 7.46 -0.94
C MET A 322 0.41 6.72 -2.19
N LEU A 323 -0.48 6.26 -3.09
CA LEU A 323 -0.07 5.62 -4.35
C LEU A 323 0.72 6.58 -5.24
N LYS A 324 0.31 7.86 -5.32
CA LYS A 324 1.09 8.90 -6.01
C LYS A 324 2.49 9.06 -5.39
N TYR A 325 2.59 9.10 -4.08
CA TYR A 325 3.86 9.16 -3.36
C TYR A 325 4.76 7.97 -3.74
N VAL A 326 4.24 6.76 -3.69
CA VAL A 326 4.97 5.54 -4.07
C VAL A 326 5.48 5.62 -5.51
N TYR A 327 4.64 6.05 -6.46
CA TYR A 327 5.01 6.19 -7.88
C TYR A 327 6.21 7.11 -8.10
N HIS A 328 6.32 8.19 -7.32
CA HIS A 328 7.42 9.14 -7.41
C HIS A 328 8.66 8.75 -6.59
N HIS A 329 8.63 7.62 -5.86
CA HIS A 329 9.73 7.15 -5.02
C HIS A 329 10.20 5.77 -5.47
N THR A 330 11.08 5.73 -6.49
CA THR A 330 11.59 4.50 -7.11
C THR A 330 11.98 3.41 -6.12
N PRO A 331 12.72 3.65 -5.02
CA PRO A 331 13.08 2.58 -4.08
C PRO A 331 11.87 1.92 -3.40
N ILE A 332 10.77 2.68 -3.21
CA ILE A 332 9.52 2.13 -2.65
C ILE A 332 8.73 1.43 -3.75
N TRP A 333 8.64 2.05 -4.92
CA TRP A 333 7.97 1.50 -6.10
C TRP A 333 8.50 0.12 -6.48
N ASP A 334 9.82 -0.03 -6.57
CA ASP A 334 10.49 -1.28 -6.99
C ASP A 334 10.21 -2.46 -6.04
N CYS A 335 9.89 -2.19 -4.78
CA CYS A 335 9.51 -3.22 -3.80
C CYS A 335 7.99 -3.44 -3.74
N LEU A 336 7.18 -2.37 -3.78
CA LEU A 336 5.75 -2.45 -3.55
C LEU A 336 4.98 -2.88 -4.80
N TYR A 337 5.28 -2.29 -5.96
CA TYR A 337 4.52 -2.53 -7.20
C TYR A 337 4.53 -4.02 -7.62
N PRO A 338 5.67 -4.74 -7.64
CA PRO A 338 5.70 -6.17 -7.98
C PRO A 338 4.97 -7.05 -6.97
N ALA A 339 4.84 -6.58 -5.72
CA ALA A 339 4.16 -7.32 -4.67
C ALA A 339 2.62 -7.20 -4.71
N LEU A 340 2.07 -6.26 -5.50
CA LEU A 340 0.62 -6.15 -5.68
C LEU A 340 0.07 -7.33 -6.49
N PRO A 341 -1.13 -7.86 -6.15
CA PRO A 341 -1.87 -8.80 -6.99
C PRO A 341 -2.11 -8.26 -8.40
N ILE A 342 -2.04 -9.16 -9.40
CA ILE A 342 -2.23 -8.82 -10.81
C ILE A 342 -3.54 -9.43 -11.30
N ALA A 343 -4.38 -8.62 -11.93
CA ALA A 343 -5.69 -9.03 -12.45
C ALA A 343 -5.59 -10.21 -13.43
N GLY A 344 -6.35 -11.27 -13.15
CA GLY A 344 -6.39 -12.49 -13.94
C GLY A 344 -5.14 -13.37 -13.88
N CYS A 345 -4.10 -12.97 -13.10
CA CYS A 345 -2.82 -13.64 -13.11
C CYS A 345 -2.45 -14.25 -11.75
N ASP A 346 -2.44 -13.46 -10.68
CA ASP A 346 -1.95 -13.95 -9.39
C ASP A 346 -2.66 -13.34 -8.17
N GLY A 347 -2.32 -13.86 -6.99
CA GLY A 347 -2.78 -13.39 -5.69
C GLY A 347 -4.31 -13.34 -5.60
N THR A 348 -4.81 -12.38 -4.85
CA THR A 348 -6.26 -12.21 -4.64
C THR A 348 -7.03 -11.70 -5.87
N LEU A 349 -6.35 -11.37 -6.96
CA LEU A 349 -6.93 -11.00 -8.26
C LEU A 349 -6.85 -12.10 -9.32
N ALA A 350 -6.27 -13.27 -9.03
CA ALA A 350 -6.10 -14.36 -9.99
C ALA A 350 -7.38 -14.78 -10.73
N GLN A 351 -8.55 -14.67 -10.08
CA GLN A 351 -9.86 -15.04 -10.63
C GLN A 351 -10.75 -13.82 -10.90
N ARG A 352 -10.17 -12.61 -10.94
CA ARG A 352 -10.89 -11.36 -11.24
C ARG A 352 -10.31 -10.73 -12.50
N MET A 353 -11.16 -10.15 -13.35
CA MET A 353 -10.73 -9.47 -14.59
C MET A 353 -9.82 -10.37 -15.46
N THR A 354 -10.25 -11.61 -15.67
CA THR A 354 -9.48 -12.66 -16.38
C THR A 354 -9.43 -12.47 -17.90
N SER A 355 -10.01 -11.39 -18.42
CA SER A 355 -10.01 -11.01 -19.84
C SER A 355 -10.25 -9.50 -19.98
N GLY A 356 -10.16 -9.00 -21.21
CA GLY A 356 -10.35 -7.57 -21.50
C GLY A 356 -9.16 -6.69 -21.10
N PRO A 357 -9.30 -5.34 -21.17
CA PRO A 357 -8.18 -4.40 -20.97
C PRO A 357 -7.63 -4.37 -19.55
N ALA A 358 -8.36 -4.87 -18.56
CA ALA A 358 -7.90 -4.97 -17.19
C ALA A 358 -7.03 -6.21 -16.92
N TYR A 359 -7.11 -7.25 -17.77
CA TYR A 359 -6.31 -8.47 -17.63
C TYR A 359 -4.80 -8.18 -17.72
N ASN A 360 -4.01 -8.70 -16.79
CA ASN A 360 -2.55 -8.51 -16.70
C ASN A 360 -2.13 -7.02 -16.72
N ASN A 361 -3.04 -6.10 -16.41
CA ASN A 361 -2.85 -4.65 -16.44
C ASN A 361 -3.10 -4.02 -15.07
N VAL A 362 -4.15 -4.46 -14.37
CA VAL A 362 -4.47 -3.92 -13.05
C VAL A 362 -3.60 -4.58 -11.99
N HIS A 363 -2.76 -3.81 -11.31
CA HIS A 363 -1.94 -4.19 -10.17
C HIS A 363 -2.54 -3.56 -8.91
N ALA A 364 -3.28 -4.33 -8.11
CA ALA A 364 -4.04 -3.72 -7.02
C ALA A 364 -4.20 -4.63 -5.80
N LYS A 365 -4.25 -4.00 -4.62
CA LYS A 365 -4.59 -4.64 -3.37
C LYS A 365 -6.11 -4.69 -3.20
N THR A 366 -6.62 -5.88 -2.92
CA THR A 366 -8.01 -6.10 -2.53
C THR A 366 -8.19 -5.94 -1.02
N GLY A 367 -9.38 -5.52 -0.60
CA GLY A 367 -9.78 -5.56 0.81
C GLY A 367 -11.20 -6.10 0.94
N THR A 368 -11.43 -6.97 1.93
CA THR A 368 -12.75 -7.53 2.22
C THR A 368 -12.89 -7.80 3.72
N VAL A 369 -13.89 -7.20 4.32
CA VAL A 369 -14.50 -7.60 5.60
C VAL A 369 -16.00 -7.57 5.42
N THR A 370 -16.78 -8.06 6.38
CA THR A 370 -18.23 -8.09 6.28
C THR A 370 -18.80 -6.72 5.92
N GLY A 371 -19.55 -6.64 4.83
CA GLY A 371 -20.16 -5.41 4.34
C GLY A 371 -19.19 -4.39 3.72
N VAL A 372 -17.94 -4.76 3.48
CA VAL A 372 -16.91 -3.87 2.89
C VAL A 372 -16.13 -4.59 1.80
N ASN A 373 -16.01 -3.96 0.63
CA ASN A 373 -15.09 -4.37 -0.42
C ASN A 373 -14.29 -3.15 -0.89
N THR A 374 -12.98 -3.28 -0.91
CA THR A 374 -12.08 -2.21 -1.36
C THR A 374 -11.09 -2.73 -2.39
N LEU A 375 -10.65 -1.86 -3.28
CA LEU A 375 -9.66 -2.15 -4.31
C LEU A 375 -8.86 -0.88 -4.58
N ALA A 376 -7.53 -0.95 -4.49
CA ALA A 376 -6.68 0.21 -4.74
C ALA A 376 -5.35 -0.21 -5.35
N GLY A 377 -4.84 0.56 -6.30
CA GLY A 377 -3.60 0.25 -6.99
C GLY A 377 -3.41 1.06 -8.26
N TYR A 378 -2.81 0.42 -9.25
CA TYR A 378 -2.38 1.03 -10.51
C TYR A 378 -2.92 0.26 -11.71
N CYS A 379 -3.08 0.97 -12.81
CA CYS A 379 -3.36 0.40 -14.13
C CYS A 379 -2.85 1.32 -15.23
N THR A 380 -2.67 0.77 -16.43
CA THR A 380 -2.27 1.54 -17.61
C THR A 380 -3.48 1.76 -18.50
N ALA A 381 -3.83 3.00 -18.74
CA ALA A 381 -4.93 3.38 -19.64
C ALA A 381 -4.58 3.10 -21.11
N ALA A 382 -5.60 3.09 -21.98
CA ALA A 382 -5.45 2.83 -23.41
C ALA A 382 -4.48 3.79 -24.15
N ASN A 383 -4.31 5.01 -23.61
CA ASN A 383 -3.35 6.00 -24.11
C ASN A 383 -1.90 5.83 -23.57
N GLY A 384 -1.64 4.78 -22.78
CA GLY A 384 -0.36 4.51 -22.15
C GLY A 384 -0.10 5.26 -20.85
N HIS A 385 -1.03 6.10 -20.37
CA HIS A 385 -0.89 6.77 -19.10
C HIS A 385 -1.05 5.81 -17.92
N ILE A 386 -0.27 6.01 -16.88
CA ILE A 386 -0.38 5.25 -15.64
C ILE A 386 -1.39 5.94 -14.72
N LEU A 387 -2.38 5.19 -14.27
CA LEU A 387 -3.42 5.65 -13.37
C LEU A 387 -3.23 5.04 -11.99
N ALA A 388 -3.45 5.84 -10.93
CA ALA A 388 -3.67 5.37 -9.58
C ALA A 388 -5.15 5.44 -9.25
N PHE A 389 -5.68 4.43 -8.56
CA PHE A 389 -7.10 4.41 -8.18
C PHE A 389 -7.33 3.84 -6.79
N ALA A 390 -8.41 4.27 -6.15
CA ALA A 390 -8.96 3.67 -4.94
C ALA A 390 -10.48 3.61 -5.04
N ILE A 391 -11.07 2.43 -4.82
CA ILE A 391 -12.51 2.15 -4.87
C ILE A 391 -12.90 1.49 -3.55
N PHE A 392 -13.76 2.15 -2.78
CA PHE A 392 -14.27 1.67 -1.50
C PHE A 392 -15.78 1.53 -1.59
N ASN A 393 -16.30 0.31 -1.46
CA ASN A 393 -17.73 0.01 -1.36
C ASN A 393 -18.04 -0.50 0.05
N GLN A 394 -19.06 0.07 0.68
CA GLN A 394 -19.44 -0.26 2.05
C GLN A 394 -20.96 -0.29 2.21
N GLY A 395 -21.46 -1.22 3.05
CA GLY A 395 -22.89 -1.38 3.31
C GLY A 395 -23.59 -2.40 2.40
N GLN A 396 -22.86 -3.10 1.51
CA GLN A 396 -23.44 -4.17 0.69
C GLN A 396 -23.63 -5.47 1.48
N LEU A 397 -24.72 -6.17 1.23
CA LEU A 397 -25.01 -7.48 1.82
C LEU A 397 -24.14 -8.59 1.20
N HIS A 398 -23.85 -8.49 -0.09
CA HIS A 398 -23.12 -9.51 -0.84
C HIS A 398 -21.86 -8.95 -1.46
N SER A 399 -20.70 -9.37 -0.98
CA SER A 399 -19.38 -8.94 -1.49
C SER A 399 -19.22 -9.15 -3.02
N LYS A 400 -19.89 -10.14 -3.62
CA LYS A 400 -19.81 -10.43 -5.05
C LYS A 400 -20.35 -9.27 -5.91
N GLU A 401 -21.40 -8.59 -5.45
CA GLU A 401 -22.00 -7.45 -6.18
C GLU A 401 -20.99 -6.30 -6.30
N ALA A 402 -20.38 -5.90 -5.18
CA ALA A 402 -19.39 -4.83 -5.18
C ALA A 402 -18.13 -5.21 -6.00
N ARG A 403 -17.63 -6.45 -5.87
CA ARG A 403 -16.49 -6.90 -6.67
C ARG A 403 -16.77 -6.88 -8.16
N ASN A 404 -17.94 -7.39 -8.58
CA ASN A 404 -18.33 -7.35 -9.98
C ASN A 404 -18.47 -5.92 -10.51
N TRP A 405 -18.98 -5.01 -9.68
CA TRP A 405 -19.06 -3.59 -10.03
C TRP A 405 -17.67 -2.98 -10.22
N GLN A 406 -16.73 -3.23 -9.27
CA GLN A 406 -15.35 -2.77 -9.37
C GLN A 406 -14.66 -3.30 -10.66
N ASP A 407 -14.84 -4.57 -10.98
CA ASP A 407 -14.26 -5.20 -12.17
C ASP A 407 -14.79 -4.56 -13.45
N ARG A 408 -16.10 -4.36 -13.57
CA ARG A 408 -16.73 -3.68 -14.72
C ARG A 408 -16.28 -2.22 -14.83
N PHE A 409 -16.18 -1.52 -13.70
CA PHE A 409 -15.70 -0.13 -13.68
C PHE A 409 -14.28 -0.03 -14.26
N LEU A 410 -13.36 -0.90 -13.83
CA LEU A 410 -11.99 -0.90 -14.34
C LEU A 410 -11.92 -1.33 -15.81
N GLN A 411 -12.74 -2.27 -16.26
CA GLN A 411 -12.83 -2.61 -17.68
C GLN A 411 -13.22 -1.39 -18.53
N ILE A 412 -14.26 -0.66 -18.12
CA ILE A 412 -14.71 0.54 -18.85
C ILE A 412 -13.67 1.67 -18.78
N LEU A 413 -13.05 1.87 -17.62
CA LEU A 413 -11.99 2.89 -17.42
C LEU A 413 -10.81 2.68 -18.38
N LEU A 414 -10.51 1.41 -18.72
CA LEU A 414 -9.33 1.02 -19.51
C LEU A 414 -9.65 0.72 -20.99
N GLU A 415 -10.92 0.68 -21.37
CA GLU A 415 -11.31 0.53 -22.77
C GLU A 415 -10.90 1.74 -23.60
N GLN A 416 -10.53 1.50 -24.86
CA GLN A 416 -10.34 2.60 -25.81
C GLN A 416 -11.70 3.28 -26.04
N PRO A 417 -11.76 4.63 -26.08
CA PRO A 417 -12.97 5.32 -26.51
C PRO A 417 -13.37 4.80 -27.88
N GLN A 418 -14.61 4.35 -28.02
CA GLN A 418 -15.13 4.01 -29.36
C GLN A 418 -15.10 5.27 -30.20
N ALA A 419 -14.45 5.19 -31.37
CA ALA A 419 -14.60 6.24 -32.38
C ALA A 419 -16.09 6.37 -32.67
N THR A 420 -16.70 7.50 -32.30
CA THR A 420 -18.08 7.78 -32.69
C THR A 420 -18.07 7.88 -34.21
N ASP A 421 -18.64 6.86 -34.88
CA ASP A 421 -18.96 6.90 -36.31
C ASP A 421 -20.06 7.96 -36.58
N ASN A 422 -19.79 9.18 -36.26
CA ASN A 422 -20.59 10.31 -36.72
C ASN A 422 -19.71 11.10 -37.67
N PRO A 423 -19.86 10.90 -39.00
CA PRO A 423 -19.32 11.84 -39.95
C PRO A 423 -19.96 13.19 -39.65
N LEU A 424 -19.12 14.15 -39.27
CA LEU A 424 -19.53 15.53 -39.05
C LEU A 424 -20.29 16.03 -40.32
N PRO A 425 -21.43 16.71 -40.15
CA PRO A 425 -22.14 17.31 -41.25
C PRO A 425 -21.35 18.40 -41.95
#